data_30cf60cecdf2c3b5ccbdf616e3e446b3
#
_entry.id   30cf60cecdf2c3b5ccbdf616e3e446b3
#
_cell.length_a   1.000
_cell.length_b   1.000
_cell.length_c   1.000
_cell.angle_alpha   90.00
_cell.angle_beta   90.00
_cell.angle_gamma   90.00
#
_symmetry.space_group_name_H-M   'P 1'
#
loop_
_entity.id
_entity.type
_entity.pdbx_description
1 polymer ?
#
loop_
_entity_poly.entity_id
_entity_poly.type
_entity_poly.pdbx_seq_one_letter_code
_entity_poly.pdbx_strand_id
1 'polypeptide(L)'
;DLGDGLAAVDLFHVVDDPSGTPINKKITAADVVNNIPSWLGLNSTSQAITGDGSTSTAIDVTSAVTEVNATAGQAPCTLADGANGQIKIILNVSTGGSNNVVITPSNLRGGTTITLNAPGETVTCIFKNSNWNVIGGFGFAVA
;
A
#
# COMPACT_ATOMS: atom_id res chain seq x y z
N ASP A 1 16.88 25.54 20.05
CA ASP A 1 15.47 25.82 19.81
C ASP A 1 15.12 25.41 18.37
N LEU A 2 14.18 24.49 18.21
CA LEU A 2 13.66 24.02 16.91
C LEU A 2 12.48 24.91 16.49
N GLY A 3 12.68 26.23 16.47
CA GLY A 3 11.62 27.21 16.26
C GLY A 3 10.81 27.03 14.98
N ASP A 4 11.41 26.46 13.94
CA ASP A 4 10.77 26.19 12.64
C ASP A 4 10.32 24.71 12.49
N GLY A 5 10.37 23.94 13.56
CA GLY A 5 10.08 22.51 13.53
C GLY A 5 11.28 21.65 13.11
N LEU A 6 11.01 20.37 12.82
CA LEU A 6 12.02 19.38 12.47
C LEU A 6 12.22 19.32 10.96
N ALA A 7 13.43 19.60 10.48
CA ALA A 7 13.80 19.45 9.08
C ALA A 7 14.31 18.03 8.79
N ALA A 8 14.16 17.55 7.55
CA ALA A 8 14.60 16.21 7.13
C ALA A 8 16.11 15.95 7.37
N VAL A 9 16.92 17.01 7.36
CA VAL A 9 18.37 16.96 7.57
C VAL A 9 18.80 17.11 9.03
N ASP A 10 17.87 17.38 9.95
CA ASP A 10 18.18 17.48 11.36
C ASP A 10 18.68 16.14 11.89
N LEU A 11 19.63 16.19 12.83
CA LEU A 11 20.33 15.02 13.31
C LEU A 11 19.93 14.68 14.74
N PHE A 12 19.55 13.43 14.95
CA PHE A 12 19.41 12.84 16.29
C PHE A 12 20.68 12.10 16.68
N HIS A 13 21.02 12.19 17.95
CA HIS A 13 22.06 11.35 18.54
C HIS A 13 21.46 10.03 19.00
N VAL A 14 22.02 8.93 18.53
CA VAL A 14 21.60 7.57 18.89
C VAL A 14 22.79 6.75 19.39
N VAL A 15 22.51 5.78 20.26
CA VAL A 15 23.48 4.79 20.68
C VAL A 15 23.17 3.51 19.91
N ASP A 16 24.10 3.09 19.06
CA ASP A 16 24.04 1.83 18.33
C ASP A 16 24.64 0.72 19.17
N ASP A 17 24.05 -0.48 19.13
CA ASP A 17 24.45 -1.65 19.91
C ASP A 17 24.58 -1.39 21.43
N PRO A 18 23.50 -0.94 22.12
CA PRO A 18 23.58 -0.55 23.53
C PRO A 18 23.90 -1.72 24.48
N SER A 19 23.71 -2.96 24.05
CA SER A 19 24.00 -4.18 24.82
C SER A 19 25.35 -4.82 24.50
N GLY A 20 26.03 -4.38 23.44
CA GLY A 20 27.35 -4.86 23.01
C GLY A 20 28.44 -3.83 23.26
N THR A 21 29.05 -3.32 22.19
CA THR A 21 30.01 -2.20 22.25
C THR A 21 29.31 -0.92 21.81
N PRO A 22 28.81 -0.10 22.74
CA PRO A 22 28.03 1.09 22.40
C PRO A 22 28.81 2.08 21.53
N ILE A 23 28.26 2.46 20.41
CA ILE A 23 28.83 3.46 19.51
C ILE A 23 27.85 4.62 19.36
N ASN A 24 28.35 5.83 19.55
CA ASN A 24 27.55 7.03 19.32
C ASN A 24 27.44 7.31 17.82
N LYS A 25 26.23 7.30 17.29
CA LYS A 25 25.93 7.63 15.88
C LYS A 25 24.94 8.79 15.78
N LYS A 26 24.87 9.35 14.60
CA LYS A 26 23.84 10.32 14.24
C LYS A 26 22.95 9.69 13.18
N ILE A 27 21.65 9.96 13.29
CA ILE A 27 20.64 9.57 12.31
C ILE A 27 19.85 10.83 11.93
N THR A 28 19.48 10.98 10.67
CA THR A 28 18.69 12.13 10.24
C THR A 28 17.22 11.96 10.63
N ALA A 29 16.49 13.06 10.73
CA ALA A 29 15.04 13.02 10.90
C ALA A 29 14.37 12.26 9.75
N ALA A 30 14.85 12.44 8.52
CA ALA A 30 14.37 11.70 7.37
C ALA A 30 14.54 10.18 7.55
N ASP A 31 15.69 9.72 8.03
CA ASP A 31 15.92 8.27 8.23
C ASP A 31 15.00 7.69 9.31
N VAL A 32 14.73 8.44 10.38
CA VAL A 32 13.78 8.02 11.42
C VAL A 32 12.38 7.87 10.83
N VAL A 33 11.92 8.88 10.08
CA VAL A 33 10.57 8.88 9.49
C VAL A 33 10.44 7.84 8.38
N ASN A 34 11.48 7.65 7.55
CA ASN A 34 11.47 6.66 6.47
C ASN A 34 11.47 5.22 6.97
N ASN A 35 11.85 4.98 8.22
CA ASN A 35 11.73 3.66 8.86
C ASN A 35 10.34 3.42 9.48
N ILE A 36 9.45 4.41 9.50
CA ILE A 36 8.04 4.19 9.83
C ILE A 36 7.39 3.52 8.61
N PRO A 37 6.73 2.36 8.78
CA PRO A 37 6.13 1.64 7.67
C PRO A 37 5.16 2.52 6.87
N SER A 38 5.37 2.62 5.56
CA SER A 38 4.55 3.44 4.66
C SER A 38 3.08 3.02 4.61
N TRP A 39 2.80 1.76 4.93
CA TRP A 39 1.44 1.23 5.02
C TRP A 39 0.60 1.84 6.16
N LEU A 40 1.21 2.61 7.07
CA LEU A 40 0.48 3.43 8.05
C LEU A 40 -0.14 4.70 7.44
N GLY A 41 0.09 4.97 6.15
CA GLY A 41 -0.41 6.17 5.49
C GLY A 41 0.30 7.46 5.89
N LEU A 42 1.40 7.38 6.62
CA LEU A 42 2.16 8.55 7.09
C LEU A 42 3.14 9.12 6.04
N ASN A 43 3.41 8.33 5.00
CA ASN A 43 4.26 8.75 3.87
C ASN A 43 3.71 8.09 2.60
N SER A 44 2.84 8.76 1.88
CA SER A 44 2.16 8.14 0.75
C SER A 44 2.55 8.79 -0.58
N THR A 45 3.46 8.14 -1.27
CA THR A 45 3.36 8.14 -2.73
C THR A 45 2.41 6.99 -3.07
N SER A 46 1.25 7.28 -3.69
CA SER A 46 0.38 6.23 -4.19
C SER A 46 1.10 5.47 -5.33
N GLN A 47 0.90 4.18 -5.39
CA GLN A 47 1.26 3.43 -6.59
C GLN A 47 0.22 3.71 -7.67
N ALA A 48 0.66 4.05 -8.87
CA ALA A 48 -0.20 4.15 -10.05
C ALA A 48 0.06 2.97 -10.99
N ILE A 49 -0.99 2.22 -11.35
CA ILE A 49 -0.96 1.11 -12.29
C ILE A 49 -1.81 1.46 -13.50
N THR A 50 -1.30 1.19 -14.70
CA THR A 50 -2.08 1.19 -15.93
C THR A 50 -2.15 -0.25 -16.46
N GLY A 51 -3.35 -0.82 -16.49
CA GLY A 51 -3.60 -2.18 -16.96
C GLY A 51 -4.11 -2.20 -18.40
N ASP A 52 -3.54 -3.08 -19.23
CA ASP A 52 -3.84 -3.22 -20.66
C ASP A 52 -4.82 -4.37 -21.00
N GLY A 53 -5.37 -5.01 -20.01
CA GLY A 53 -6.31 -6.12 -20.15
C GLY A 53 -5.69 -7.51 -20.26
N SER A 54 -4.40 -7.62 -20.50
CA SER A 54 -3.74 -8.91 -20.77
C SER A 54 -2.67 -9.28 -19.75
N THR A 55 -1.93 -8.32 -19.25
CA THR A 55 -0.79 -8.55 -18.35
C THR A 55 -1.18 -8.27 -16.91
N SER A 56 -0.96 -9.26 -16.03
CA SER A 56 -1.19 -9.07 -14.59
C SER A 56 -0.07 -8.21 -14.00
N THR A 57 -0.46 -7.14 -13.31
CA THR A 57 0.48 -6.20 -12.67
C THR A 57 0.46 -6.38 -11.16
N ALA A 58 1.63 -6.38 -10.54
CA ALA A 58 1.74 -6.49 -9.10
C ALA A 58 1.37 -5.16 -8.41
N ILE A 59 0.43 -5.26 -7.48
CA ILE A 59 0.20 -4.21 -6.48
C ILE A 59 1.29 -4.33 -5.44
N ASP A 60 2.05 -3.25 -5.23
CA ASP A 60 3.07 -3.24 -4.19
C ASP A 60 2.41 -3.18 -2.79
N VAL A 61 3.08 -3.76 -1.83
CA VAL A 61 2.61 -3.75 -0.44
C VAL A 61 3.20 -2.59 0.38
N THR A 62 4.09 -1.80 -0.20
CA THR A 62 4.79 -0.71 0.51
C THR A 62 4.02 0.60 0.48
N SER A 63 3.24 0.85 -0.58
CA SER A 63 2.33 1.99 -0.67
C SER A 63 0.99 1.68 0.00
N ALA A 64 0.48 2.57 0.83
CA ALA A 64 -0.82 2.40 1.46
C ALA A 64 -1.97 2.44 0.43
N VAL A 65 -1.80 3.22 -0.63
CA VAL A 65 -2.81 3.46 -1.67
C VAL A 65 -2.29 3.02 -3.03
N THR A 66 -3.12 2.32 -3.81
CA THR A 66 -2.87 2.02 -5.22
C THR A 66 -4.03 2.49 -6.07
N GLU A 67 -3.73 3.26 -7.10
CA GLU A 67 -4.66 3.69 -8.12
C GLU A 67 -4.47 2.80 -9.35
N VAL A 68 -5.56 2.21 -9.86
CA VAL A 68 -5.51 1.34 -11.03
C VAL A 68 -6.39 1.92 -12.13
N ASN A 69 -5.76 2.22 -13.27
CA ASN A 69 -6.43 2.65 -14.50
C ASN A 69 -6.46 1.46 -15.48
N ALA A 70 -7.61 0.83 -15.66
CA ALA A 70 -7.82 -0.17 -16.69
C ALA A 70 -8.11 0.54 -18.02
N THR A 71 -7.34 0.25 -19.07
CA THR A 71 -7.44 0.92 -20.37
C THR A 71 -8.05 0.05 -21.46
N ALA A 72 -8.19 -1.27 -21.22
CA ALA A 72 -8.68 -2.23 -22.19
C ALA A 72 -9.64 -3.27 -21.55
N GLY A 73 -10.75 -2.80 -21.00
CA GLY A 73 -11.81 -3.65 -20.43
C GLY A 73 -11.51 -4.23 -19.06
N GLN A 74 -10.25 -4.57 -18.78
CA GLN A 74 -9.84 -5.19 -17.52
C GLN A 74 -8.39 -4.80 -17.16
N ALA A 75 -8.10 -4.70 -15.87
CA ALA A 75 -6.74 -4.66 -15.34
C ALA A 75 -6.57 -5.79 -14.30
N PRO A 76 -6.00 -6.93 -14.69
CA PRO A 76 -5.67 -7.98 -13.74
C PRO A 76 -4.49 -7.53 -12.87
N CYS A 77 -4.63 -7.73 -11.56
CA CYS A 77 -3.62 -7.35 -10.57
C CYS A 77 -3.38 -8.50 -9.60
N THR A 78 -2.14 -8.65 -9.14
CA THR A 78 -1.80 -9.51 -8.01
C THR A 78 -1.52 -8.68 -6.76
N LEU A 79 -1.79 -9.23 -5.59
CA LEU A 79 -1.44 -8.60 -4.31
C LEU A 79 -0.74 -9.66 -3.44
N ALA A 80 0.55 -9.46 -3.19
CA ALA A 80 1.32 -10.33 -2.30
C ALA A 80 0.86 -10.20 -0.84
N ASP A 81 1.27 -11.15 0.00
CA ASP A 81 1.01 -11.07 1.43
C ASP A 81 1.69 -9.84 2.06
N GLY A 82 1.02 -9.25 3.02
CA GLY A 82 1.49 -8.10 3.76
C GLY A 82 2.07 -8.46 5.14
N ALA A 83 2.36 -7.43 5.93
CA ALA A 83 2.67 -7.55 7.34
C ALA A 83 1.40 -7.46 8.19
N ASN A 84 1.37 -8.15 9.35
CA ASN A 84 0.22 -8.09 10.25
C ASN A 84 -0.12 -6.64 10.65
N GLY A 85 -1.35 -6.23 10.41
CA GLY A 85 -1.85 -4.87 10.65
C GLY A 85 -1.69 -3.92 9.46
N GLN A 86 -1.09 -4.37 8.37
CA GLN A 86 -0.94 -3.57 7.16
C GLN A 86 -2.30 -3.27 6.52
N ILE A 87 -2.51 -2.01 6.16
CA ILE A 87 -3.70 -1.54 5.45
C ILE A 87 -3.34 -1.31 3.99
N LYS A 88 -4.23 -1.69 3.08
CA LYS A 88 -4.14 -1.43 1.65
C LYS A 88 -5.46 -0.89 1.14
N ILE A 89 -5.39 0.23 0.44
CA ILE A 89 -6.53 0.86 -0.23
C ILE A 89 -6.28 0.80 -1.72
N ILE A 90 -7.26 0.32 -2.48
CA ILE A 90 -7.15 0.20 -3.94
C ILE A 90 -8.35 0.89 -4.57
N LEU A 91 -8.08 1.72 -5.57
CA LEU A 91 -9.06 2.53 -6.27
C LEU A 91 -9.06 2.17 -7.77
N ASN A 92 -10.25 2.04 -8.33
CA ASN A 92 -10.42 2.02 -9.78
C ASN A 92 -10.56 3.46 -10.28
N VAL A 93 -9.51 3.98 -10.92
CA VAL A 93 -9.44 5.34 -11.49
C VAL A 93 -9.58 5.34 -13.02
N SER A 94 -10.13 4.28 -13.59
CA SER A 94 -10.31 4.16 -15.03
C SER A 94 -11.18 5.28 -15.59
N THR A 95 -10.89 5.71 -16.81
CA THR A 95 -11.60 6.85 -17.45
C THR A 95 -12.65 6.42 -18.47
N GLY A 96 -12.98 5.14 -18.55
CA GLY A 96 -13.96 4.61 -19.51
C GLY A 96 -14.88 3.57 -18.90
N GLY A 97 -16.05 3.37 -19.44
CA GLY A 97 -17.23 2.73 -18.84
C GLY A 97 -17.02 1.31 -18.42
N SER A 98 -16.72 0.28 -18.89
CA SER A 98 -16.73 -1.10 -18.36
C SER A 98 -15.33 -1.62 -18.08
N ASN A 99 -14.51 -0.84 -17.41
CA ASN A 99 -13.13 -1.19 -17.14
C ASN A 99 -13.00 -1.74 -15.72
N ASN A 100 -12.86 -3.04 -15.61
CA ASN A 100 -12.77 -3.76 -14.35
C ASN A 100 -11.33 -3.79 -13.83
N VAL A 101 -11.15 -3.62 -12.54
CA VAL A 101 -9.92 -3.97 -11.83
C VAL A 101 -10.15 -5.30 -11.11
N VAL A 102 -9.38 -6.32 -11.47
CA VAL A 102 -9.50 -7.66 -10.87
C VAL A 102 -8.24 -7.93 -10.07
N ILE A 103 -8.39 -7.98 -8.76
CA ILE A 103 -7.28 -8.16 -7.83
C ILE A 103 -7.30 -9.61 -7.35
N THR A 104 -6.18 -10.30 -7.46
CA THR A 104 -5.97 -11.67 -6.96
C THR A 104 -4.94 -11.64 -5.84
N PRO A 105 -5.36 -11.50 -4.57
CA PRO A 105 -4.45 -11.59 -3.43
C PRO A 105 -3.87 -13.00 -3.31
N SER A 106 -2.63 -13.14 -2.85
CA SER A 106 -2.03 -14.45 -2.55
C SER A 106 -2.87 -15.23 -1.54
N ASN A 107 -3.39 -14.54 -0.54
CA ASN A 107 -4.29 -15.11 0.46
C ASN A 107 -5.41 -14.11 0.78
N LEU A 108 -6.63 -14.43 0.42
CA LEU A 108 -7.83 -13.62 0.70
C LEU A 108 -8.79 -14.41 1.60
N ARG A 109 -9.23 -13.81 2.67
CA ARG A 109 -10.25 -14.43 3.52
C ARG A 109 -11.63 -14.22 2.91
N GLY A 110 -12.31 -15.35 2.68
CA GLY A 110 -13.69 -15.36 2.19
C GLY A 110 -13.84 -15.31 0.68
N GLY A 111 -12.73 -15.46 -0.07
CA GLY A 111 -12.75 -15.49 -1.53
C GLY A 111 -11.37 -15.71 -2.13
N THR A 112 -11.27 -15.55 -3.43
CA THR A 112 -10.01 -15.65 -4.20
C THR A 112 -9.69 -14.37 -4.97
N THR A 113 -10.71 -13.57 -5.29
CA THR A 113 -10.56 -12.33 -6.05
C THR A 113 -11.41 -11.21 -5.49
N ILE A 114 -10.96 -9.99 -5.71
CA ILE A 114 -11.71 -8.76 -5.46
C ILE A 114 -11.84 -8.04 -6.80
N THR A 115 -13.06 -7.67 -7.16
CA THR A 115 -13.33 -6.97 -8.43
C THR A 115 -13.93 -5.59 -8.16
N LEU A 116 -13.38 -4.57 -8.82
CA LEU A 116 -13.91 -3.22 -8.91
C LEU A 116 -14.40 -3.02 -10.35
N ASN A 117 -15.72 -3.01 -10.54
CA ASN A 117 -16.35 -3.09 -11.87
C ASN A 117 -16.50 -1.74 -12.57
N ALA A 118 -16.35 -0.65 -11.85
CA ALA A 118 -16.59 0.69 -12.39
C ALA A 118 -15.60 1.73 -11.83
N PRO A 119 -15.33 2.80 -12.57
CA PRO A 119 -14.57 3.92 -12.06
C PRO A 119 -15.14 4.49 -10.76
N GLY A 120 -14.28 4.81 -9.81
CA GLY A 120 -14.65 5.31 -8.49
C GLY A 120 -14.93 4.22 -7.45
N GLU A 121 -15.01 2.95 -7.84
CA GLU A 121 -15.09 1.85 -6.89
C GLU A 121 -13.77 1.67 -6.14
N THR A 122 -13.86 1.27 -4.87
CA THR A 122 -12.72 1.18 -3.97
C THR A 122 -12.84 -0.03 -3.07
N VAL A 123 -11.69 -0.56 -2.62
CA VAL A 123 -11.63 -1.57 -1.57
C VAL A 123 -10.56 -1.20 -0.56
N THR A 124 -10.86 -1.43 0.71
CA THR A 124 -9.90 -1.30 1.82
C THR A 124 -9.72 -2.66 2.49
N CYS A 125 -8.48 -3.11 2.57
CA CYS A 125 -8.11 -4.39 3.14
C CYS A 125 -7.14 -4.20 4.31
N ILE A 126 -7.17 -5.12 5.27
CA ILE A 126 -6.16 -5.26 6.31
C ILE A 126 -5.55 -6.66 6.25
N PHE A 127 -4.22 -6.75 6.31
CA PHE A 127 -3.53 -8.06 6.39
C PHE A 127 -3.45 -8.52 7.85
N LYS A 128 -4.03 -9.67 8.15
CA LYS A 128 -4.01 -10.26 9.49
C LYS A 128 -4.13 -11.78 9.41
N ASN A 129 -3.33 -12.47 10.25
CA ASN A 129 -3.34 -13.93 10.32
C ASN A 129 -3.15 -14.58 8.94
N SER A 130 -2.10 -14.14 8.23
CA SER A 130 -1.72 -14.63 6.89
C SER A 130 -2.78 -14.47 5.80
N ASN A 131 -3.74 -13.56 5.98
CA ASN A 131 -4.76 -13.27 4.97
C ASN A 131 -5.02 -11.77 4.86
N TRP A 132 -5.34 -11.33 3.67
CA TRP A 132 -6.03 -10.08 3.44
C TRP A 132 -7.50 -10.22 3.84
N ASN A 133 -8.00 -9.28 4.60
CA ASN A 133 -9.38 -9.22 5.05
C ASN A 133 -9.97 -7.92 4.53
N VAL A 134 -11.06 -7.97 3.79
CA VAL A 134 -11.76 -6.77 3.34
C VAL A 134 -12.48 -6.16 4.55
N ILE A 135 -12.21 -4.88 4.83
CA ILE A 135 -12.79 -4.14 5.95
C ILE A 135 -13.71 -3.01 5.50
N GLY A 136 -13.75 -2.70 4.20
CA GLY A 136 -14.65 -1.69 3.65
C GLY A 136 -14.33 -1.36 2.20
N GLY A 137 -15.10 -0.42 1.66
CA GLY A 137 -14.97 0.06 0.30
C GLY A 137 -16.32 0.43 -0.29
N PHE A 138 -16.32 0.72 -1.59
CA PHE A 138 -17.53 1.05 -2.34
C PHE A 138 -17.56 0.27 -3.65
N GLY A 139 -18.67 -0.40 -3.95
CA GLY A 139 -18.94 -1.06 -5.23
C GLY A 139 -18.19 -2.37 -5.49
N PHE A 140 -17.25 -2.79 -4.65
CA PHE A 140 -16.44 -3.99 -4.85
C PHE A 140 -17.27 -5.28 -4.72
N ALA A 141 -16.79 -6.33 -5.39
CA ALA A 141 -17.28 -7.69 -5.22
C ALA A 141 -16.12 -8.63 -4.81
N VAL A 142 -16.42 -9.61 -3.96
CA VAL A 142 -15.49 -10.70 -3.58
C VAL A 142 -16.04 -12.02 -4.12
N ALA A 143 -15.18 -12.82 -4.77
CA ALA A 143 -15.53 -14.12 -5.31
C ALA A 143 -14.51 -15.21 -4.94
#